data_15bffa8f5b61931b00480c9768948c26
#
_entry.id   15bffa8f5b61931b00480c9768948c26
#
_cell.length_a   1.000
_cell.length_b   1.000
_cell.length_c   1.000
_cell.angle_alpha   90.00
_cell.angle_beta   90.00
_cell.angle_gamma   90.00
#
_symmetry.space_group_name_H-M   'P 1'
#
loop_
_entity.id
_entity.type
_entity.pdbx_description
1 polymer ?
#
loop_
_entity_poly.entity_id
_entity_poly.type
_entity_poly.pdbx_seq_one_letter_code
_entity_poly.pdbx_strand_id
1 'polypeptide(L)'
;MKKDKEKKAQKVDFGSIDLPKLDLTGFNIPKQKATRAPEEEQTDRAMPTRYTPPLPPITGIPVLYKNAAKMAHDLKVGNGERYNAIVSGDFVFGDFIGAYIWEHKLHVEKMLISTLSVNQKNVEMLARLMEKGFIQQLDMLLSIYFYGNEKFQLIPFIRRKLDVENRFQLAIAGIHTKIVQFKTSEGQKIVVSGSANLRSSGNVEQFTIEDNPVLYDFYEECFTKVMERFGTIQKDIRHHQLWDVISKQKFND
;
A
#
# COMPACT_ATOMS: atom_id res chain seq x y z
N MET A 1 18.62 -37.53 -41.72
CA MET A 1 19.17 -36.19 -41.93
C MET A 1 18.03 -35.17 -42.05
N LYS A 2 17.71 -34.47 -41.00
CA LYS A 2 16.84 -33.29 -41.04
C LYS A 2 17.62 -32.16 -40.35
N LYS A 3 17.89 -31.10 -41.13
CA LYS A 3 18.61 -29.90 -40.69
C LYS A 3 17.66 -29.00 -39.92
N ASP A 4 17.98 -28.75 -38.68
CA ASP A 4 17.35 -27.71 -37.86
C ASP A 4 17.79 -26.35 -38.40
N LYS A 5 16.80 -25.53 -38.74
CA LYS A 5 16.99 -24.12 -39.10
C LYS A 5 16.85 -23.30 -37.82
N GLU A 6 17.96 -22.86 -37.27
CA GLU A 6 18.00 -21.79 -36.26
C GLU A 6 17.41 -20.50 -36.84
N LYS A 7 16.31 -20.02 -36.23
CA LYS A 7 15.80 -18.69 -36.47
C LYS A 7 16.67 -17.69 -35.70
N LYS A 8 17.53 -16.97 -36.40
CA LYS A 8 18.24 -15.80 -35.87
C LYS A 8 17.21 -14.74 -35.47
N ALA A 9 17.23 -14.33 -34.20
CA ALA A 9 16.49 -13.17 -33.72
C ALA A 9 17.01 -11.91 -34.44
N GLN A 10 16.12 -11.16 -35.09
CA GLN A 10 16.42 -9.87 -35.68
C GLN A 10 16.66 -8.87 -34.54
N LYS A 11 17.90 -8.37 -34.44
CA LYS A 11 18.19 -7.20 -33.60
C LYS A 11 17.49 -5.99 -34.21
N VAL A 12 16.55 -5.40 -33.48
CA VAL A 12 15.98 -4.10 -33.82
C VAL A 12 17.03 -3.04 -33.45
N ASP A 13 17.58 -2.41 -34.48
CA ASP A 13 18.50 -1.27 -34.32
C ASP A 13 17.68 -0.03 -33.98
N PHE A 14 17.71 0.35 -32.72
CA PHE A 14 17.19 1.66 -32.26
C PHE A 14 18.29 2.68 -32.59
N GLY A 15 18.19 3.28 -33.78
CA GLY A 15 19.12 4.32 -34.23
C GLY A 15 19.51 5.25 -33.12
N SER A 16 20.78 5.58 -33.01
CA SER A 16 21.38 6.44 -32.01
C SER A 16 20.63 7.77 -31.92
N ILE A 17 19.81 7.94 -30.90
CA ILE A 17 19.26 9.24 -30.53
C ILE A 17 20.41 9.99 -29.87
N ASP A 18 20.96 10.98 -30.57
CA ASP A 18 21.94 11.93 -29.99
C ASP A 18 21.20 12.77 -28.94
N LEU A 19 21.23 12.29 -27.71
CA LEU A 19 20.81 13.11 -26.58
C LEU A 19 21.89 14.14 -26.30
N PRO A 20 21.54 15.44 -26.15
CA PRO A 20 22.51 16.45 -25.77
C PRO A 20 23.18 16.04 -24.44
N LYS A 21 24.50 16.03 -24.42
CA LYS A 21 25.25 15.75 -23.20
C LYS A 21 24.86 16.75 -22.13
N LEU A 22 24.09 16.31 -21.16
CA LEU A 22 23.81 17.12 -19.96
C LEU A 22 25.15 17.32 -19.23
N ASP A 23 25.59 18.56 -19.14
CA ASP A 23 26.75 18.93 -18.33
C ASP A 23 26.36 18.88 -16.85
N LEU A 24 26.72 17.80 -16.16
CA LEU A 24 26.46 17.58 -14.75
C LEU A 24 27.63 18.03 -13.86
N THR A 25 28.63 18.76 -14.40
CA THR A 25 29.83 19.15 -13.64
C THR A 25 29.57 20.13 -12.50
N GLY A 26 28.36 20.71 -12.40
CA GLY A 26 27.94 21.59 -11.30
C GLY A 26 27.16 20.90 -10.18
N PHE A 27 26.77 19.63 -10.34
CA PHE A 27 26.03 18.90 -9.30
C PHE A 27 26.97 18.09 -8.42
N ASN A 28 27.39 18.71 -7.33
CA ASN A 28 28.11 18.03 -6.26
C ASN A 28 27.09 17.19 -5.45
N ILE A 29 26.82 15.95 -5.87
CA ILE A 29 25.99 15.01 -5.11
C ILE A 29 26.87 14.45 -3.99
N PRO A 30 26.65 14.79 -2.72
CA PRO A 30 27.39 14.18 -1.64
C PRO A 30 27.13 12.67 -1.65
N LYS A 31 28.18 11.87 -1.75
CA LYS A 31 28.08 10.41 -1.54
C LYS A 31 27.74 10.17 -0.07
N GLN A 32 26.47 10.23 0.29
CA GLN A 32 26.02 9.78 1.60
C GLN A 32 26.15 8.27 1.66
N LYS A 33 27.03 7.78 2.52
CA LYS A 33 26.99 6.41 3.00
C LYS A 33 25.63 6.20 3.67
N ALA A 34 24.90 5.18 3.24
CA ALA A 34 23.62 4.79 3.84
C ALA A 34 23.86 4.25 5.27
N THR A 35 24.12 5.14 6.20
CA THR A 35 23.98 4.88 7.63
C THR A 35 22.53 5.17 7.98
N ARG A 36 21.82 4.16 8.48
CA ARG A 36 20.48 4.34 9.06
C ARG A 36 20.59 5.39 10.17
N ALA A 37 20.11 6.60 9.89
CA ALA A 37 19.98 7.64 10.90
C ALA A 37 18.92 7.24 11.95
N PRO A 38 19.11 7.60 13.23
CA PRO A 38 18.08 7.49 14.26
C PRO A 38 16.79 8.22 13.84
N GLU A 39 15.64 7.78 14.34
CA GLU A 39 14.31 8.31 13.95
C GLU A 39 14.16 9.85 14.10
N GLU A 40 15.04 10.51 14.86
CA GLU A 40 15.01 11.96 15.09
C GLU A 40 15.74 12.80 14.01
N GLU A 41 16.61 12.21 13.17
CA GLU A 41 17.35 12.91 12.10
C GLU A 41 16.66 12.92 10.73
N GLN A 42 15.39 12.51 10.67
CA GLN A 42 14.65 12.45 9.39
C GLN A 42 14.09 13.80 8.91
N THR A 43 14.52 14.92 9.49
CA THR A 43 13.93 16.25 9.23
C THR A 43 14.42 16.93 7.96
N ASP A 44 15.48 16.44 7.33
CA ASP A 44 16.08 17.10 6.15
C ASP A 44 15.67 16.43 4.85
N ARG A 45 14.34 16.38 4.62
CA ARG A 45 13.78 15.80 3.41
C ARG A 45 13.25 16.87 2.47
N ALA A 46 13.34 16.61 1.17
CA ALA A 46 13.10 17.58 0.11
C ALA A 46 11.76 18.32 0.18
N MET A 47 10.74 17.74 0.81
CA MET A 47 9.45 18.39 1.04
C MET A 47 8.77 17.88 2.31
N PRO A 48 8.17 18.76 3.12
CA PRO A 48 7.33 18.37 4.23
C PRO A 48 6.01 17.76 3.72
N THR A 49 5.40 16.90 4.54
CA THR A 49 4.04 16.39 4.30
C THR A 49 3.04 17.54 4.21
N ARG A 50 2.23 17.54 3.15
CA ARG A 50 1.19 18.53 2.89
C ARG A 50 -0.11 17.85 2.46
N TYR A 51 -1.23 18.47 2.76
CA TYR A 51 -2.53 18.09 2.23
C TYR A 51 -3.31 19.32 1.77
N THR A 52 -4.26 19.10 0.87
CA THR A 52 -5.19 20.15 0.47
C THR A 52 -6.53 19.95 1.15
N PRO A 53 -7.22 21.01 1.57
CA PRO A 53 -8.59 20.89 2.06
C PRO A 53 -9.53 20.38 0.95
N PRO A 54 -10.73 19.90 1.28
CA PRO A 54 -11.70 19.44 0.28
C PRO A 54 -12.07 20.56 -0.69
N LEU A 55 -12.32 20.19 -1.95
CA LEU A 55 -12.81 21.11 -2.97
C LEU A 55 -14.34 21.15 -2.95
N PRO A 56 -14.99 22.29 -3.14
CA PRO A 56 -14.73 23.70 -2.82
C PRO A 56 -15.40 24.15 -1.52
N PRO A 57 -15.01 25.27 -0.93
CA PRO A 57 -14.09 26.28 -1.44
C PRO A 57 -12.64 26.04 -0.99
N ILE A 58 -11.68 26.19 -1.91
CA ILE A 58 -10.25 26.19 -1.59
C ILE A 58 -9.93 27.50 -0.88
N THR A 59 -10.14 27.54 0.42
CA THR A 59 -9.84 28.72 1.25
C THR A 59 -8.77 28.43 2.30
N GLY A 60 -8.12 27.26 2.24
CA GLY A 60 -7.16 26.84 3.24
C GLY A 60 -5.70 27.08 2.82
N ILE A 61 -4.90 27.59 3.76
CA ILE A 61 -3.45 27.51 3.67
C ILE A 61 -3.06 26.03 3.78
N PRO A 62 -2.16 25.51 2.91
CA PRO A 62 -1.69 24.13 3.04
C PRO A 62 -1.13 23.91 4.45
N VAL A 63 -1.71 22.96 5.16
CA VAL A 63 -1.22 22.61 6.51
C VAL A 63 -0.09 21.59 6.37
N LEU A 64 1.02 21.86 7.02
CA LEU A 64 2.16 20.97 7.06
C LEU A 64 2.03 20.04 8.24
N TYR A 65 2.04 18.74 7.98
CA TYR A 65 2.01 17.73 9.03
C TYR A 65 3.35 17.01 9.11
N LYS A 66 3.84 16.90 10.33
CA LYS A 66 5.10 16.20 10.59
C LYS A 66 4.91 14.71 10.82
N ASN A 67 3.66 14.28 11.08
CA ASN A 67 3.37 12.88 11.32
C ASN A 67 1.93 12.48 10.91
N ALA A 68 1.72 11.19 10.73
CA ALA A 68 0.47 10.61 10.29
C ALA A 68 -0.70 10.79 11.28
N ALA A 69 -0.41 10.75 12.58
CA ALA A 69 -1.45 10.90 13.62
C ALA A 69 -2.05 12.31 13.61
N LYS A 70 -1.20 13.34 13.41
CA LYS A 70 -1.69 14.72 13.33
C LYS A 70 -2.59 14.91 12.11
N MET A 71 -2.21 14.39 10.95
CA MET A 71 -3.05 14.46 9.74
C MET A 71 -4.36 13.72 9.97
N ALA A 72 -4.34 12.55 10.59
CA ALA A 72 -5.54 11.78 10.90
C ALA A 72 -6.50 12.53 11.83
N HIS A 73 -5.97 13.26 12.81
CA HIS A 73 -6.77 14.09 13.72
C HIS A 73 -7.46 15.25 12.98
N ASP A 74 -6.72 15.95 12.13
CA ASP A 74 -7.19 17.18 11.48
C ASP A 74 -8.05 16.93 10.22
N LEU A 75 -7.96 15.72 9.65
CA LEU A 75 -8.63 15.36 8.41
C LEU A 75 -9.79 14.41 8.70
N LYS A 76 -11.03 14.85 8.43
CA LYS A 76 -12.22 14.01 8.48
C LYS A 76 -12.95 14.08 7.16
N VAL A 77 -13.09 12.94 6.50
CA VAL A 77 -13.79 12.86 5.21
C VAL A 77 -15.29 12.77 5.47
N GLY A 78 -16.03 13.75 4.96
CA GLY A 78 -17.48 13.73 4.91
C GLY A 78 -18.00 13.04 3.66
N ASN A 79 -19.32 12.89 3.59
CA ASN A 79 -20.00 12.26 2.47
C ASN A 79 -19.70 12.97 1.15
N GLY A 80 -19.13 12.26 0.18
CA GLY A 80 -18.76 12.79 -1.13
C GLY A 80 -17.55 13.73 -1.14
N GLU A 81 -16.86 13.87 -0.01
CA GLU A 81 -15.65 14.69 0.08
C GLU A 81 -14.40 13.93 -0.35
N ARG A 82 -13.43 14.70 -0.83
CA ARG A 82 -12.12 14.21 -1.25
C ARG A 82 -11.02 15.12 -0.76
N TYR A 83 -9.97 14.52 -0.24
CA TYR A 83 -8.72 15.20 0.13
C TYR A 83 -7.55 14.62 -0.65
N ASN A 84 -6.65 15.50 -1.11
CA ASN A 84 -5.39 15.11 -1.73
C ASN A 84 -4.24 15.46 -0.80
N ALA A 85 -3.33 14.53 -0.61
CA ALA A 85 -2.16 14.70 0.23
C ALA A 85 -0.87 14.46 -0.55
N ILE A 86 0.14 15.31 -0.31
CA ILE A 86 1.52 15.05 -0.66
C ILE A 86 2.27 14.84 0.65
N VAL A 87 2.93 13.71 0.77
CA VAL A 87 3.64 13.29 1.97
C VAL A 87 5.11 13.04 1.64
N SER A 88 5.97 13.25 2.60
CA SER A 88 7.38 12.95 2.46
C SER A 88 7.78 11.84 3.43
N GLY A 89 9.06 11.58 3.56
CA GLY A 89 9.52 10.47 4.37
C GLY A 89 9.40 10.62 5.88
N ASP A 90 8.84 11.70 6.37
CA ASP A 90 8.42 11.88 7.77
C ASP A 90 7.00 11.32 8.04
N PHE A 91 6.43 10.64 7.04
CA PHE A 91 5.08 10.10 7.05
C PHE A 91 5.10 8.59 6.79
N VAL A 92 4.30 7.86 7.57
CA VAL A 92 4.07 6.42 7.38
C VAL A 92 2.59 6.22 7.05
N PHE A 93 2.32 5.79 5.82
CA PHE A 93 0.95 5.67 5.31
C PHE A 93 0.10 4.69 6.14
N GLY A 94 0.67 3.54 6.53
CA GLY A 94 -0.03 2.60 7.39
C GLY A 94 -0.39 3.18 8.76
N ASP A 95 0.49 4.01 9.33
CA ASP A 95 0.21 4.68 10.60
C ASP A 95 -0.94 5.70 10.46
N PHE A 96 -1.01 6.41 9.32
CA PHE A 96 -2.13 7.30 9.02
C PHE A 96 -3.47 6.54 8.98
N ILE A 97 -3.53 5.41 8.26
CA ILE A 97 -4.75 4.60 8.18
C ILE A 97 -5.19 4.15 9.58
N GLY A 98 -4.25 3.65 10.39
CA GLY A 98 -4.55 3.20 11.75
C GLY A 98 -5.00 4.34 12.67
N ALA A 99 -4.31 5.48 12.61
CA ALA A 99 -4.66 6.66 13.38
C ALA A 99 -6.01 7.23 12.96
N TYR A 100 -6.32 7.24 11.66
CA TYR A 100 -7.58 7.72 11.12
C TYR A 100 -8.76 6.91 11.65
N ILE A 101 -8.69 5.59 11.62
CA ILE A 101 -9.74 4.71 12.15
C ILE A 101 -9.90 4.92 13.67
N TRP A 102 -8.78 4.99 14.38
CA TRP A 102 -8.78 5.16 15.84
C TRP A 102 -9.33 6.51 16.28
N GLU A 103 -8.88 7.60 15.66
CA GLU A 103 -9.24 8.98 16.03
C GLU A 103 -10.73 9.25 15.80
N HIS A 104 -11.23 8.82 14.64
CA HIS A 104 -12.63 9.00 14.29
C HIS A 104 -13.55 7.90 14.81
N LYS A 105 -13.01 6.93 15.59
CA LYS A 105 -13.74 5.80 16.18
C LYS A 105 -14.58 5.04 15.17
N LEU A 106 -14.01 4.84 13.97
CA LEU A 106 -14.71 4.19 12.87
C LEU A 106 -14.86 2.69 13.15
N HIS A 107 -16.07 2.19 13.09
CA HIS A 107 -16.35 0.76 13.08
C HIS A 107 -16.38 0.27 11.63
N VAL A 108 -15.32 -0.39 11.22
CA VAL A 108 -15.10 -0.87 9.86
C VAL A 108 -15.64 -2.29 9.75
N GLU A 109 -16.71 -2.48 8.96
CA GLU A 109 -17.29 -3.81 8.69
C GLU A 109 -16.35 -4.65 7.84
N LYS A 110 -15.79 -4.05 6.80
CA LYS A 110 -14.85 -4.70 5.88
C LYS A 110 -13.80 -3.70 5.43
N MET A 111 -12.55 -4.13 5.50
CA MET A 111 -11.40 -3.41 4.97
C MET A 111 -10.67 -4.27 3.94
N LEU A 112 -10.26 -3.66 2.85
CA LEU A 112 -9.36 -4.27 1.88
C LEU A 112 -8.11 -3.39 1.75
N ILE A 113 -6.96 -4.03 1.76
CA ILE A 113 -5.65 -3.40 1.58
C ILE A 113 -4.94 -4.07 0.41
N SER A 114 -4.59 -3.29 -0.61
CA SER A 114 -3.73 -3.70 -1.71
C SER A 114 -2.46 -2.87 -1.69
N THR A 115 -1.30 -3.52 -1.50
CA THR A 115 -0.02 -2.83 -1.37
C THR A 115 1.16 -3.69 -1.79
N LEU A 116 2.24 -3.07 -2.25
CA LEU A 116 3.47 -3.81 -2.52
C LEU A 116 4.18 -4.27 -1.26
N SER A 117 4.08 -3.51 -0.18
CA SER A 117 4.86 -3.80 1.03
C SER A 117 4.22 -3.25 2.29
N VAL A 118 4.44 -3.99 3.37
CA VAL A 118 4.07 -3.63 4.75
C VAL A 118 5.31 -3.80 5.64
N ASN A 119 5.25 -3.30 6.86
CA ASN A 119 6.22 -3.59 7.90
C ASN A 119 5.55 -4.23 9.12
N GLN A 120 6.35 -4.69 10.05
CA GLN A 120 5.85 -5.35 11.26
C GLN A 120 4.92 -4.43 12.08
N LYS A 121 5.26 -3.14 12.23
CA LYS A 121 4.45 -2.17 12.98
C LYS A 121 3.07 -1.98 12.37
N ASN A 122 2.98 -1.94 11.02
CA ASN A 122 1.68 -1.86 10.33
C ASN A 122 0.82 -3.10 10.63
N VAL A 123 1.40 -4.29 10.62
CA VAL A 123 0.70 -5.54 10.94
C VAL A 123 0.21 -5.56 12.40
N GLU A 124 1.06 -5.14 13.33
CA GLU A 124 0.70 -5.04 14.76
C GLU A 124 -0.41 -4.02 15.01
N MET A 125 -0.39 -2.90 14.32
CA MET A 125 -1.45 -1.89 14.38
C MET A 125 -2.78 -2.44 13.86
N LEU A 126 -2.80 -3.09 12.69
CA LEU A 126 -3.99 -3.73 12.14
C LEU A 126 -4.54 -4.81 13.08
N ALA A 127 -3.67 -5.67 13.61
CA ALA A 127 -4.06 -6.68 14.59
C ALA A 127 -4.72 -6.07 15.82
N ARG A 128 -4.17 -4.98 16.33
CA ARG A 128 -4.74 -4.26 17.48
C ARG A 128 -6.11 -3.66 17.18
N LEU A 129 -6.32 -3.10 15.98
CA LEU A 129 -7.63 -2.58 15.55
C LEU A 129 -8.67 -3.70 15.41
N MET A 130 -8.27 -4.87 14.91
CA MET A 130 -9.14 -6.06 14.85
C MET A 130 -9.47 -6.58 16.25
N GLU A 131 -8.50 -6.69 17.13
CA GLU A 131 -8.68 -7.13 18.52
C GLU A 131 -9.63 -6.22 19.31
N LYS A 132 -9.54 -4.91 19.09
CA LYS A 132 -10.40 -3.92 19.74
C LYS A 132 -11.78 -3.74 19.05
N GLY A 133 -12.07 -4.49 17.98
CA GLY A 133 -13.36 -4.46 17.29
C GLY A 133 -13.56 -3.27 16.35
N PHE A 134 -12.52 -2.48 16.07
CA PHE A 134 -12.60 -1.41 15.08
C PHE A 134 -12.62 -1.94 13.64
N ILE A 135 -12.01 -3.08 13.36
CA ILE A 135 -12.06 -3.77 12.06
C ILE A 135 -12.66 -5.16 12.27
N GLN A 136 -13.79 -5.44 11.63
CA GLN A 136 -14.45 -6.73 11.74
C GLN A 136 -13.89 -7.75 10.75
N GLN A 137 -13.67 -7.36 9.49
CA GLN A 137 -13.07 -8.18 8.46
C GLN A 137 -11.94 -7.43 7.75
N LEU A 138 -10.83 -8.11 7.54
CA LEU A 138 -9.66 -7.58 6.82
C LEU A 138 -9.26 -8.52 5.69
N ASP A 139 -9.24 -8.01 4.47
CA ASP A 139 -8.69 -8.66 3.29
C ASP A 139 -7.39 -7.94 2.89
N MET A 140 -6.32 -8.69 2.68
CA MET A 140 -5.02 -8.12 2.30
C MET A 140 -4.52 -8.75 1.01
N LEU A 141 -4.16 -7.91 0.06
CA LEU A 141 -3.57 -8.29 -1.22
C LEU A 141 -2.14 -7.77 -1.28
N LEU A 142 -1.17 -8.68 -1.29
CA LEU A 142 0.25 -8.38 -1.34
C LEU A 142 0.87 -8.78 -2.67
N SER A 143 1.89 -8.04 -3.09
CA SER A 143 2.59 -8.37 -4.32
C SER A 143 3.38 -9.67 -4.20
N ILE A 144 3.46 -10.40 -5.31
CA ILE A 144 4.31 -11.59 -5.40
C ILE A 144 5.79 -11.27 -5.14
N TYR A 145 6.22 -10.07 -5.54
CA TYR A 145 7.57 -9.59 -5.26
C TYR A 145 7.85 -9.50 -3.75
N PHE A 146 6.92 -8.92 -3.00
CA PHE A 146 7.02 -8.85 -1.55
C PHE A 146 7.02 -10.25 -0.92
N TYR A 147 6.13 -11.13 -1.38
CA TYR A 147 6.08 -12.51 -0.94
C TYR A 147 7.42 -13.22 -1.15
N GLY A 148 8.03 -13.08 -2.34
CA GLY A 148 9.32 -13.70 -2.65
C GLY A 148 10.43 -13.32 -1.66
N ASN A 149 10.44 -12.07 -1.18
CA ASN A 149 11.44 -11.57 -0.24
C ASN A 149 11.11 -11.90 1.24
N GLU A 150 9.83 -11.93 1.60
CA GLU A 150 9.37 -11.96 2.98
C GLU A 150 8.68 -13.28 3.39
N LYS A 151 8.69 -14.28 2.52
CA LYS A 151 7.97 -15.55 2.71
C LYS A 151 8.34 -16.32 3.99
N PHE A 152 9.55 -16.12 4.49
CA PHE A 152 10.02 -16.81 5.70
C PHE A 152 9.97 -15.98 6.98
N GLN A 153 9.76 -14.67 6.87
CA GLN A 153 9.78 -13.75 8.00
C GLN A 153 8.42 -13.06 8.21
N LEU A 154 8.11 -12.09 7.38
CA LEU A 154 6.95 -11.23 7.59
C LEU A 154 5.63 -11.90 7.17
N ILE A 155 5.63 -12.74 6.14
CA ILE A 155 4.41 -13.45 5.73
C ILE A 155 3.88 -14.39 6.83
N PRO A 156 4.72 -15.25 7.47
CA PRO A 156 4.27 -16.03 8.62
C PRO A 156 3.82 -15.17 9.82
N PHE A 157 4.45 -14.01 10.01
CA PHE A 157 4.07 -13.06 11.06
C PHE A 157 2.68 -12.46 10.79
N ILE A 158 2.40 -12.02 9.54
CA ILE A 158 1.10 -11.52 9.10
C ILE A 158 0.01 -12.55 9.42
N ARG A 159 0.20 -13.80 8.99
CA ARG A 159 -0.77 -14.87 9.25
C ARG A 159 -1.01 -15.09 10.74
N ARG A 160 0.07 -15.22 11.51
CA ARG A 160 -0.04 -15.46 12.97
C ARG A 160 -0.76 -14.33 13.70
N LYS A 161 -0.58 -13.08 13.24
CA LYS A 161 -1.16 -11.91 13.90
C LYS A 161 -2.57 -11.58 13.45
N LEU A 162 -2.89 -11.78 12.17
CA LEU A 162 -4.15 -11.31 11.59
C LEU A 162 -5.15 -12.45 11.34
N ASP A 163 -4.71 -13.70 11.13
CA ASP A 163 -5.61 -14.82 10.89
C ASP A 163 -6.22 -15.33 12.19
N VAL A 164 -7.11 -14.52 12.76
CA VAL A 164 -7.80 -14.79 14.01
C VAL A 164 -9.30 -14.82 13.75
N GLU A 165 -10.00 -15.82 14.31
CA GLU A 165 -11.47 -15.97 14.25
C GLU A 165 -12.08 -15.93 12.83
N ASN A 166 -11.32 -16.37 11.84
CA ASN A 166 -11.76 -16.39 10.45
C ASN A 166 -12.11 -15.01 9.84
N ARG A 167 -11.55 -13.94 10.39
CA ARG A 167 -11.80 -12.54 9.96
C ARG A 167 -10.76 -11.99 9.00
N PHE A 168 -9.79 -12.79 8.60
CA PHE A 168 -8.69 -12.37 7.74
C PHE A 168 -8.60 -13.21 6.47
N GLN A 169 -8.27 -12.58 5.34
CA GLN A 169 -7.87 -13.24 4.12
C GLN A 169 -6.59 -12.57 3.57
N LEU A 170 -5.72 -13.40 3.01
CA LEU A 170 -4.50 -12.95 2.35
C LEU A 170 -4.45 -13.52 0.94
N ALA A 171 -4.30 -12.66 -0.06
CA ALA A 171 -3.99 -13.05 -1.43
C ALA A 171 -2.60 -12.56 -1.84
N ILE A 172 -1.93 -13.36 -2.68
CA ILE A 172 -0.62 -13.04 -3.25
C ILE A 172 -0.77 -13.04 -4.77
N ALA A 173 -0.53 -11.90 -5.40
CA ALA A 173 -0.70 -11.76 -6.85
C ALA A 173 0.31 -10.77 -7.46
N GLY A 174 0.42 -10.76 -8.79
CA GLY A 174 1.21 -9.78 -9.54
C GLY A 174 0.52 -8.41 -9.53
N ILE A 175 0.68 -7.65 -8.45
CA ILE A 175 0.07 -6.34 -8.28
C ILE A 175 1.08 -5.25 -8.02
N HIS A 176 0.71 -4.02 -8.40
CA HIS A 176 1.43 -2.80 -8.06
C HIS A 176 0.51 -1.70 -7.50
N THR A 177 -0.72 -2.05 -7.16
CA THR A 177 -1.72 -1.13 -6.61
C THR A 177 -1.41 -0.79 -5.15
N LYS A 178 -1.75 0.43 -4.75
CA LYS A 178 -1.65 0.93 -3.38
C LYS A 178 -3.00 1.57 -3.05
N ILE A 179 -3.88 0.72 -2.54
CA ILE A 179 -5.27 1.06 -2.26
C ILE A 179 -5.62 0.50 -0.88
N VAL A 180 -6.21 1.34 -0.08
CA VAL A 180 -6.90 0.94 1.15
C VAL A 180 -8.34 1.39 1.00
N GLN A 181 -9.27 0.46 1.09
CA GLN A 181 -10.69 0.80 1.10
C GLN A 181 -11.38 0.15 2.28
N PHE A 182 -12.38 0.82 2.81
CA PHE A 182 -13.16 0.26 3.91
C PHE A 182 -14.58 0.82 3.95
N LYS A 183 -15.50 -0.07 4.35
CA LYS A 183 -16.89 0.26 4.60
C LYS A 183 -17.10 0.33 6.10
N THR A 184 -17.70 1.42 6.55
CA THR A 184 -18.05 1.61 7.97
C THR A 184 -19.46 1.11 8.27
N SER A 185 -19.76 0.85 9.55
CA SER A 185 -21.10 0.51 10.01
C SER A 185 -22.12 1.65 9.83
N GLU A 186 -21.64 2.88 9.66
CA GLU A 186 -22.46 4.06 9.34
C GLU A 186 -22.74 4.20 7.85
N GLY A 187 -22.23 3.29 7.02
CA GLY A 187 -22.49 3.24 5.58
C GLY A 187 -21.50 4.02 4.72
N GLN A 188 -20.49 4.68 5.29
CA GLN A 188 -19.44 5.34 4.52
C GLN A 188 -18.61 4.30 3.76
N LYS A 189 -18.23 4.63 2.53
CA LYS A 189 -17.38 3.83 1.65
C LYS A 189 -16.11 4.61 1.32
N ILE A 190 -15.15 4.52 2.20
CA ILE A 190 -13.89 5.27 2.11
C ILE A 190 -12.90 4.52 1.22
N VAL A 191 -12.32 5.28 0.29
CA VAL A 191 -11.23 4.82 -0.59
C VAL A 191 -10.01 5.71 -0.39
N VAL A 192 -8.87 5.08 -0.14
CA VAL A 192 -7.57 5.75 -0.09
C VAL A 192 -6.69 5.12 -1.16
N SER A 193 -6.24 5.92 -2.12
CA SER A 193 -5.42 5.45 -3.24
C SER A 193 -4.27 6.41 -3.54
N GLY A 194 -3.13 5.88 -3.95
CA GLY A 194 -2.00 6.73 -4.26
C GLY A 194 -0.72 5.98 -4.62
N SER A 195 0.42 6.64 -4.44
CA SER A 195 1.74 6.03 -4.70
C SER A 195 2.34 5.37 -3.46
N ALA A 196 1.89 5.74 -2.25
CA ALA A 196 2.48 5.31 -0.99
C ALA A 196 2.12 3.87 -0.62
N ASN A 197 3.15 3.06 -0.31
CA ASN A 197 2.94 1.76 0.33
C ASN A 197 2.60 1.94 1.82
N LEU A 198 2.06 0.91 2.47
CA LEU A 198 1.78 0.98 3.92
C LEU A 198 3.01 1.27 4.75
N ARG A 199 4.16 0.69 4.39
CA ARG A 199 5.42 1.02 5.06
C ARG A 199 5.93 2.38 4.61
N SER A 200 6.74 3.02 5.45
CA SER A 200 7.43 4.26 5.10
C SER A 200 8.31 4.09 3.86
N SER A 201 8.33 5.11 3.02
CA SER A 201 9.35 5.31 1.99
C SER A 201 10.09 6.63 2.26
N GLY A 202 11.35 6.73 1.81
CA GLY A 202 12.10 8.00 1.87
C GLY A 202 11.66 9.00 0.80
N ASN A 203 10.72 8.63 -0.07
CA ASN A 203 10.32 9.39 -1.24
C ASN A 203 9.19 10.36 -0.92
N VAL A 204 9.01 11.34 -1.81
CA VAL A 204 7.79 12.12 -1.87
C VAL A 204 6.71 11.22 -2.48
N GLU A 205 5.61 11.06 -1.77
CA GLU A 205 4.47 10.24 -2.16
C GLU A 205 3.21 11.10 -2.19
N GLN A 206 2.20 10.62 -2.88
CA GLN A 206 0.89 11.26 -2.89
C GLN A 206 -0.20 10.22 -2.62
N PHE A 207 -1.30 10.66 -2.02
CA PHE A 207 -2.51 9.87 -1.95
C PHE A 207 -3.75 10.75 -1.92
N THR A 208 -4.87 10.12 -2.27
CA THR A 208 -6.21 10.69 -2.15
C THR A 208 -6.99 9.86 -1.15
N ILE A 209 -7.76 10.50 -0.28
CA ILE A 209 -8.77 9.86 0.57
C ILE A 209 -10.13 10.46 0.25
N GLU A 210 -11.13 9.64 0.01
CA GLU A 210 -12.46 10.08 -0.38
C GLU A 210 -13.56 9.13 0.10
N ASP A 211 -14.73 9.67 0.42
CA ASP A 211 -15.96 8.88 0.56
C ASP A 211 -16.63 8.80 -0.80
N ASN A 212 -16.41 7.69 -1.50
CA ASN A 212 -16.85 7.48 -2.87
C ASN A 212 -17.40 6.07 -3.06
N PRO A 213 -18.72 5.87 -2.91
CA PRO A 213 -19.34 4.56 -3.07
C PRO A 213 -19.10 3.91 -4.42
N VAL A 214 -19.10 4.69 -5.51
CA VAL A 214 -18.89 4.16 -6.87
C VAL A 214 -17.49 3.62 -7.06
N LEU A 215 -16.48 4.37 -6.58
CA LEU A 215 -15.09 3.94 -6.65
C LEU A 215 -14.82 2.74 -5.73
N TYR A 216 -15.43 2.74 -4.55
CA TYR A 216 -15.36 1.61 -3.62
C TYR A 216 -15.90 0.33 -4.28
N ASP A 217 -17.11 0.39 -4.87
CA ASP A 217 -17.75 -0.77 -5.49
C ASP A 217 -16.95 -1.27 -6.70
N PHE A 218 -16.37 -0.36 -7.48
CA PHE A 218 -15.47 -0.71 -8.57
C PHE A 218 -14.25 -1.51 -8.10
N TYR A 219 -13.55 -1.06 -7.06
CA TYR A 219 -12.41 -1.78 -6.52
C TYR A 219 -12.83 -3.07 -5.81
N GLU A 220 -13.97 -3.06 -5.10
CA GLU A 220 -14.50 -4.25 -4.43
C GLU A 220 -14.75 -5.38 -5.45
N GLU A 221 -15.35 -5.09 -6.60
CA GLU A 221 -15.55 -6.07 -7.66
C GLU A 221 -14.24 -6.64 -8.18
N CYS A 222 -13.28 -5.77 -8.49
CA CYS A 222 -11.97 -6.18 -9.01
C CYS A 222 -11.21 -7.05 -8.02
N PHE A 223 -11.12 -6.60 -6.77
CA PHE A 223 -10.32 -7.29 -5.76
C PHE A 223 -10.98 -8.56 -5.23
N THR A 224 -12.31 -8.64 -5.23
CA THR A 224 -13.01 -9.90 -4.90
C THR A 224 -12.60 -11.01 -5.87
N LYS A 225 -12.54 -10.74 -7.17
CA LYS A 225 -12.08 -11.70 -8.18
C LYS A 225 -10.62 -12.13 -7.95
N VAL A 226 -9.77 -11.20 -7.54
CA VAL A 226 -8.37 -11.50 -7.20
C VAL A 226 -8.28 -12.34 -5.92
N MET A 227 -9.07 -12.01 -4.90
CA MET A 227 -9.12 -12.76 -3.64
C MET A 227 -9.64 -14.19 -3.85
N GLU A 228 -10.66 -14.39 -4.66
CA GLU A 228 -11.17 -15.71 -5.01
C GLU A 228 -10.12 -16.57 -5.72
N ARG A 229 -9.35 -15.97 -6.62
CA ARG A 229 -8.37 -16.70 -7.43
C ARG A 229 -7.05 -16.96 -6.70
N PHE A 230 -6.59 -16.01 -5.88
CA PHE A 230 -5.25 -15.98 -5.29
C PHE A 230 -5.26 -15.99 -3.75
N GLY A 231 -6.42 -16.20 -3.13
CA GLY A 231 -6.53 -16.31 -1.68
C GLY A 231 -5.68 -17.46 -1.14
N THR A 232 -4.90 -17.16 -0.10
CA THR A 232 -3.93 -18.10 0.47
C THR A 232 -4.44 -18.79 1.73
N ILE A 233 -5.57 -18.32 2.28
CA ILE A 233 -6.22 -18.89 3.45
C ILE A 233 -7.50 -19.56 2.98
N GLN A 234 -7.47 -20.89 2.89
CA GLN A 234 -8.71 -21.64 2.75
C GLN A 234 -9.33 -21.81 4.13
N LYS A 235 -10.51 -21.24 4.28
CA LYS A 235 -11.19 -21.20 5.58
C LYS A 235 -11.55 -22.60 6.10
N ASP A 236 -11.63 -23.58 5.20
CA ASP A 236 -11.89 -25.00 5.50
C ASP A 236 -10.61 -25.82 5.70
N ILE A 237 -9.45 -25.34 5.23
CA ILE A 237 -8.16 -26.04 5.30
C ILE A 237 -7.10 -25.08 5.85
N ARG A 238 -6.99 -25.02 7.18
CA ARG A 238 -6.05 -24.14 7.86
C ARG A 238 -4.76 -24.87 8.21
N HIS A 239 -3.87 -25.17 7.26
CA HIS A 239 -2.57 -25.74 7.54
C HIS A 239 -1.50 -25.39 6.49
N HIS A 240 -0.24 -25.68 6.82
CA HIS A 240 0.95 -25.48 5.98
C HIS A 240 0.81 -26.03 4.55
N GLN A 241 -0.01 -27.04 4.34
CA GLN A 241 -0.24 -27.66 3.03
C GLN A 241 -0.74 -26.69 1.96
N LEU A 242 -1.50 -25.66 2.33
CA LEU A 242 -1.96 -24.66 1.36
C LEU A 242 -0.81 -23.82 0.82
N TRP A 243 0.16 -23.48 1.66
CA TRP A 243 1.34 -22.73 1.23
C TRP A 243 2.20 -23.52 0.24
N ASP A 244 2.25 -24.84 0.38
CA ASP A 244 2.93 -25.71 -0.57
C ASP A 244 2.24 -25.73 -1.93
N VAL A 245 0.92 -25.65 -1.96
CA VAL A 245 0.14 -25.56 -3.20
C VAL A 245 0.38 -24.21 -3.88
N ILE A 246 0.32 -23.11 -3.12
CA ILE A 246 0.52 -21.75 -3.65
C ILE A 246 1.95 -21.55 -4.13
N SER A 247 2.94 -22.03 -3.38
CA SER A 247 4.35 -21.93 -3.77
C SER A 247 4.69 -22.73 -5.04
N LYS A 248 3.87 -23.71 -5.38
CA LYS A 248 3.98 -24.53 -6.62
C LYS A 248 3.19 -23.93 -7.78
N GLN A 249 2.28 -23.03 -7.56
CA GLN A 249 1.64 -22.29 -8.65
C GLN A 249 2.73 -21.44 -9.32
N LYS A 250 3.09 -21.82 -10.52
CA LYS A 250 3.91 -20.94 -11.39
C LYS A 250 3.02 -19.74 -11.70
N PHE A 251 3.35 -18.60 -11.13
CA PHE A 251 2.80 -17.34 -11.58
C PHE A 251 3.43 -17.09 -12.96
N ASN A 252 2.69 -17.40 -14.01
CA ASN A 252 3.07 -17.01 -15.36
C ASN A 252 2.84 -15.49 -15.42
N ASP A 253 3.94 -14.75 -15.56
CA ASP A 253 3.94 -13.33 -15.90
C ASP A 253 3.28 -13.10 -17.29
#